data_657dc27e2f54549b74f5031f741128f5
#
_entry.id   657dc27e2f54549b74f5031f741128f5
#
_cell.length_a   1.000
_cell.length_b   1.000
_cell.length_c   1.000
_cell.angle_alpha   90.00
_cell.angle_beta   90.00
_cell.angle_gamma   90.00
#
_symmetry.space_group_name_H-M   'P 1'
#
loop_
_entity.id
_entity.type
_entity.pdbx_description
1 polymer ?
#
loop_
_entity_poly.entity_id
_entity_poly.type
_entity_poly.pdbx_seq_one_letter_code
_entity_poly.pdbx_strand_id
1 'polypeptide(L)'
;MSTLPRLMAFDLDDTLAASKSPVDPVMADLFVKLLQATEVCIISGGQIGQFRMQVLDRLEGADPAVLAKLHLMPTCGTQYYRYENGDWAQIYAENLTEDEKSRALAAVEEKAKELGYWESETWGPILEDRDSQITFSALGQAAPVPVKQAWDLTGEKKNTLREAVQAVLPDLEVRSGGSTSVDITRKGIDKAYGMNKLTELTGIPLDEMIFVGDRLDPDGNDYPVKAMGVECFAVEGWHDTAAYLRSYGL
;
A
#
# COMPACT_ATOMS: atom_id res chain seq x y z
N MET A 1 -22.12 13.16 17.11
CA MET A 1 -20.81 12.52 16.82
C MET A 1 -21.11 11.21 16.12
N SER A 2 -20.50 10.95 14.99
CA SER A 2 -20.61 9.65 14.31
C SER A 2 -19.99 8.57 15.19
N THR A 3 -20.56 7.37 15.18
CA THR A 3 -19.98 6.23 15.91
C THR A 3 -18.79 5.70 15.11
N LEU A 4 -17.67 5.43 15.78
CA LEU A 4 -16.52 4.78 15.14
C LEU A 4 -16.89 3.38 14.64
N PRO A 5 -16.41 2.96 13.47
CA PRO A 5 -16.56 1.59 13.01
C PRO A 5 -15.77 0.62 13.92
N ARG A 6 -16.05 -0.67 13.80
CA ARG A 6 -15.26 -1.68 14.53
C ARG A 6 -13.83 -1.78 14.03
N LEU A 7 -13.60 -1.45 12.76
CA LEU A 7 -12.28 -1.39 12.16
C LEU A 7 -12.21 -0.26 11.13
N MET A 8 -11.13 0.52 11.16
CA MET A 8 -10.84 1.52 10.15
C MET A 8 -9.57 1.14 9.40
N ALA A 9 -9.69 0.95 8.09
CA ALA A 9 -8.59 0.61 7.22
C ALA A 9 -8.13 1.82 6.41
N PHE A 10 -6.83 1.94 6.18
CA PHE A 10 -6.21 3.08 5.49
C PHE A 10 -5.26 2.61 4.40
N ASP A 11 -5.23 3.34 3.29
CA ASP A 11 -4.02 3.42 2.50
C ASP A 11 -2.92 4.17 3.26
N LEU A 12 -1.69 4.12 2.77
CA LEU A 12 -0.54 4.71 3.43
C LEU A 12 -0.09 6.03 2.76
N ASP A 13 0.36 5.94 1.51
CA ASP A 13 0.91 7.07 0.77
C ASP A 13 -0.23 8.04 0.36
N ASP A 14 -0.03 9.34 0.59
CA ASP A 14 -1.01 10.40 0.31
C ASP A 14 -2.37 10.23 1.02
N THR A 15 -2.42 9.32 2.01
CA THR A 15 -3.58 9.09 2.88
C THR A 15 -3.24 9.31 4.35
N LEU A 16 -2.28 8.56 4.92
CA LEU A 16 -1.78 8.75 6.30
C LEU A 16 -0.57 9.66 6.35
N ALA A 17 0.24 9.66 5.32
CA ALA A 17 1.45 10.49 5.19
C ALA A 17 1.62 10.94 3.74
N ALA A 18 2.37 12.02 3.52
CA ALA A 18 2.83 12.34 2.18
C ALA A 18 3.66 11.16 1.62
N SER A 19 3.57 10.92 0.32
CA SER A 19 4.18 9.77 -0.33
C SER A 19 5.64 9.56 0.08
N LYS A 20 5.94 8.36 0.56
CA LYS A 20 7.28 7.92 1.02
C LYS A 20 7.90 8.80 2.12
N SER A 21 7.07 9.50 2.87
CA SER A 21 7.49 10.36 3.99
C SER A 21 6.96 9.84 5.32
N PRO A 22 7.64 10.10 6.44
CA PRO A 22 7.09 9.78 7.75
C PRO A 22 5.77 10.52 8.01
N VAL A 23 4.87 9.90 8.77
CA VAL A 23 3.65 10.58 9.24
C VAL A 23 4.01 11.81 10.07
N ASP A 24 3.21 12.85 9.89
CA ASP A 24 3.33 14.08 10.68
C ASP A 24 3.04 13.79 12.17
N PRO A 25 3.72 14.45 13.12
CA PRO A 25 3.45 14.26 14.55
C PRO A 25 1.98 14.43 14.95
N VAL A 26 1.27 15.37 14.34
CA VAL A 26 -0.18 15.57 14.58
C VAL A 26 -0.97 14.34 14.13
N MET A 27 -0.62 13.76 12.98
CA MET A 27 -1.26 12.56 12.48
C MET A 27 -0.93 11.34 13.35
N ALA A 28 0.33 11.22 13.82
CA ALA A 28 0.74 10.16 14.73
C ALA A 28 -0.05 10.17 16.04
N ASP A 29 -0.24 11.35 16.65
CA ASP A 29 -1.05 11.52 17.88
C ASP A 29 -2.52 11.10 17.66
N LEU A 30 -3.11 11.52 16.53
CA LEU A 30 -4.48 11.13 16.17
C LEU A 30 -4.60 9.63 15.93
N PHE A 31 -3.60 9.03 15.28
CA PHE A 31 -3.55 7.61 14.99
C PHE A 31 -3.47 6.76 16.26
N VAL A 32 -2.68 7.19 17.25
CA VAL A 32 -2.64 6.55 18.59
C VAL A 32 -4.01 6.62 19.29
N LYS A 33 -4.68 7.78 19.25
CA LYS A 33 -6.03 7.93 19.82
C LYS A 33 -7.06 7.05 19.12
N LEU A 34 -6.96 6.93 17.79
CA LEU A 34 -7.80 6.02 17.02
C LEU A 34 -7.59 4.57 17.45
N LEU A 35 -6.33 4.12 17.57
CA LEU A 35 -5.96 2.78 18.05
C LEU A 35 -6.47 2.50 19.49
N GLN A 36 -6.56 3.51 20.35
CA GLN A 36 -7.16 3.35 21.67
C GLN A 36 -8.67 3.02 21.57
N ALA A 37 -9.33 3.55 20.54
CA ALA A 37 -10.78 3.49 20.38
C ALA A 37 -11.28 2.30 19.54
N THR A 38 -10.54 1.89 18.49
CA THR A 38 -10.99 0.84 17.56
C THR A 38 -9.82 0.05 16.99
N GLU A 39 -10.09 -1.04 16.25
CA GLU A 39 -9.10 -1.75 15.44
C GLU A 39 -8.74 -0.91 14.21
N VAL A 40 -7.47 -0.94 13.83
CA VAL A 40 -6.96 -0.18 12.67
C VAL A 40 -6.14 -1.07 11.77
N CYS A 41 -6.30 -0.91 10.46
CA CYS A 41 -5.47 -1.58 9.46
C CYS A 41 -4.78 -0.56 8.56
N ILE A 42 -3.52 -0.80 8.22
CA ILE A 42 -2.84 -0.11 7.12
C ILE A 42 -2.61 -1.15 6.02
N ILE A 43 -3.09 -0.85 4.80
CA ILE A 43 -2.95 -1.71 3.64
C ILE A 43 -2.36 -0.90 2.48
N SER A 44 -1.20 -1.34 1.96
CA SER A 44 -0.47 -0.64 0.91
C SER A 44 0.30 -1.63 0.02
N GLY A 45 0.58 -1.24 -1.23
CA GLY A 45 1.51 -1.96 -2.10
C GLY A 45 2.98 -1.91 -1.65
N GLY A 46 3.30 -1.09 -0.63
CA GLY A 46 4.63 -0.97 -0.05
C GLY A 46 5.06 -2.21 0.76
N GLN A 47 6.37 -2.39 0.92
CA GLN A 47 6.94 -3.44 1.78
C GLN A 47 6.97 -3.00 3.26
N ILE A 48 7.14 -3.94 4.18
CA ILE A 48 7.14 -3.67 5.64
C ILE A 48 8.15 -2.61 6.08
N GLY A 49 9.31 -2.52 5.41
CA GLY A 49 10.30 -1.47 5.67
C GLY A 49 9.76 -0.05 5.46
N GLN A 50 8.85 0.13 4.50
CA GLN A 50 8.16 1.39 4.28
C GLN A 50 7.20 1.71 5.43
N PHE A 51 6.43 0.73 5.90
CA PHE A 51 5.55 0.90 7.07
C PHE A 51 6.34 1.29 8.31
N ARG A 52 7.50 0.64 8.54
CA ARG A 52 8.40 0.99 9.65
C ARG A 52 8.79 2.47 9.57
N MET A 53 9.42 2.87 8.48
CA MET A 53 9.94 4.22 8.29
C MET A 53 8.83 5.30 8.32
N GLN A 54 7.68 5.02 7.71
CA GLN A 54 6.62 6.03 7.62
C GLN A 54 5.77 6.12 8.89
N VAL A 55 5.45 5.00 9.53
CA VAL A 55 4.47 4.96 10.63
C VAL A 55 5.06 4.40 11.91
N LEU A 56 5.64 3.21 11.91
CA LEU A 56 5.94 2.48 13.14
C LEU A 56 7.01 3.18 13.99
N ASP A 57 8.03 3.77 13.37
CA ASP A 57 9.06 4.54 14.06
C ASP A 57 8.48 5.80 14.75
N ARG A 58 7.29 6.24 14.34
CA ARG A 58 6.55 7.37 14.96
C ARG A 58 5.61 6.93 16.07
N LEU A 59 5.38 5.64 16.22
CA LEU A 59 4.58 5.04 17.29
C LEU A 59 5.45 4.45 18.41
N GLU A 60 6.76 4.65 18.36
CA GLU A 60 7.67 4.22 19.42
C GLU A 60 7.25 4.79 20.78
N GLY A 61 7.16 3.92 21.80
CA GLY A 61 6.72 4.29 23.14
C GLY A 61 5.20 4.26 23.36
N ALA A 62 4.39 3.96 22.35
CA ALA A 62 2.97 3.69 22.53
C ALA A 62 2.76 2.40 23.33
N ASP A 63 1.63 2.34 24.05
CA ASP A 63 1.28 1.17 24.87
C ASP A 63 1.19 -0.09 23.99
N PRO A 64 1.86 -1.20 24.35
CA PRO A 64 1.75 -2.47 23.64
C PRO A 64 0.32 -2.94 23.38
N ALA A 65 -0.61 -2.71 24.32
CA ALA A 65 -2.02 -3.07 24.15
C ALA A 65 -2.71 -2.22 23.07
N VAL A 66 -2.25 -0.99 22.84
CA VAL A 66 -2.71 -0.11 21.75
C VAL A 66 -2.13 -0.58 20.43
N LEU A 67 -0.82 -0.85 20.37
CA LEU A 67 -0.17 -1.37 19.16
C LEU A 67 -0.72 -2.73 18.72
N ALA A 68 -1.16 -3.56 19.66
CA ALA A 68 -1.79 -4.85 19.36
C ALA A 68 -3.12 -4.73 18.58
N LYS A 69 -3.73 -3.54 18.49
CA LYS A 69 -4.91 -3.28 17.66
C LYS A 69 -4.57 -2.87 16.22
N LEU A 70 -3.27 -2.72 15.89
CA LEU A 70 -2.84 -2.35 14.55
C LEU A 70 -2.55 -3.59 13.71
N HIS A 71 -3.20 -3.65 12.56
CA HIS A 71 -3.00 -4.64 11.52
C HIS A 71 -2.15 -4.02 10.41
N LEU A 72 -1.08 -4.68 9.98
CA LEU A 72 -0.26 -4.22 8.87
C LEU A 72 -0.35 -5.21 7.73
N MET A 73 -0.74 -4.71 6.55
CA MET A 73 -0.91 -5.48 5.33
C MET A 73 -0.05 -4.93 4.20
N PRO A 74 1.28 -5.17 4.24
CA PRO A 74 2.16 -4.87 3.11
C PRO A 74 1.78 -5.65 1.86
N THR A 75 2.22 -5.17 0.70
CA THR A 75 2.01 -5.82 -0.61
C THR A 75 0.54 -6.22 -0.83
N CYS A 76 -0.38 -5.26 -0.51
CA CYS A 76 -1.83 -5.42 -0.63
C CYS A 76 -2.41 -6.60 0.18
N GLY A 77 -1.76 -6.97 1.29
CA GLY A 77 -2.24 -8.04 2.18
C GLY A 77 -1.74 -9.44 1.85
N THR A 78 -0.79 -9.61 0.94
CA THR A 78 -0.08 -10.87 0.75
C THR A 78 0.92 -11.16 1.88
N GLN A 79 1.21 -10.13 2.67
CA GLN A 79 1.93 -10.25 3.93
C GLN A 79 1.08 -9.62 5.03
N TYR A 80 1.19 -10.17 6.24
CA TYR A 80 0.45 -9.67 7.40
C TYR A 80 1.31 -9.69 8.64
N TYR A 81 1.31 -8.56 9.35
CA TYR A 81 2.08 -8.37 10.58
C TYR A 81 1.19 -7.88 11.72
N ARG A 82 1.53 -8.33 12.93
CA ARG A 82 0.92 -7.90 14.19
C ARG A 82 1.98 -7.53 15.20
N TYR A 83 1.60 -6.71 16.17
CA TYR A 83 2.47 -6.42 17.31
C TYR A 83 2.28 -7.50 18.36
N GLU A 84 3.29 -8.35 18.56
CA GLU A 84 3.28 -9.47 19.49
C GLU A 84 4.62 -9.55 20.24
N ASN A 85 4.58 -9.84 21.52
CA ASN A 85 5.79 -10.04 22.36
C ASN A 85 6.80 -8.89 22.32
N GLY A 86 6.33 -7.66 22.07
CA GLY A 86 7.19 -6.46 22.06
C GLY A 86 7.79 -6.12 20.69
N ASP A 87 7.42 -6.81 19.61
CA ASP A 87 7.89 -6.54 18.24
C ASP A 87 6.80 -6.83 17.19
N TRP A 88 7.05 -6.39 15.96
CA TRP A 88 6.21 -6.65 14.81
C TRP A 88 6.53 -8.01 14.21
N ALA A 89 5.67 -8.98 14.48
CA ALA A 89 5.78 -10.36 13.99
C ALA A 89 5.07 -10.53 12.65
N GLN A 90 5.73 -11.19 11.70
CA GLN A 90 5.08 -11.65 10.47
C GLN A 90 4.23 -12.89 10.77
N ILE A 91 2.93 -12.78 10.58
CA ILE A 91 1.98 -13.87 10.83
C ILE A 91 1.88 -14.80 9.63
N TYR A 92 1.84 -14.22 8.42
CA TYR A 92 1.95 -14.97 7.17
C TYR A 92 2.60 -14.16 6.06
N ALA A 93 3.07 -14.88 5.02
CA ALA A 93 3.50 -14.34 3.75
C ALA A 93 3.12 -15.31 2.62
N GLU A 94 2.50 -14.80 1.57
CA GLU A 94 2.16 -15.53 0.35
C GLU A 94 3.14 -15.17 -0.77
N ASN A 95 4.40 -15.61 -0.59
CA ASN A 95 5.50 -15.23 -1.47
C ASN A 95 5.35 -15.85 -2.86
N LEU A 96 5.85 -15.14 -3.87
CA LEU A 96 6.08 -15.69 -5.21
C LEU A 96 7.11 -16.83 -5.10
N THR A 97 6.98 -17.83 -5.96
CA THR A 97 8.02 -18.84 -6.13
C THR A 97 9.25 -18.24 -6.82
N GLU A 98 10.40 -18.88 -6.68
CA GLU A 98 11.64 -18.44 -7.36
C GLU A 98 11.48 -18.40 -8.89
N ASP A 99 10.67 -19.31 -9.48
CA ASP A 99 10.35 -19.28 -10.90
C ASP A 99 9.50 -18.05 -11.26
N GLU A 100 8.43 -17.78 -10.49
CA GLU A 100 7.59 -16.59 -10.68
C GLU A 100 8.40 -15.30 -10.57
N LYS A 101 9.28 -15.19 -9.55
CA LYS A 101 10.18 -14.04 -9.35
C LYS A 101 11.13 -13.85 -10.53
N SER A 102 11.81 -14.93 -10.94
CA SER A 102 12.79 -14.89 -12.03
C SER A 102 12.14 -14.46 -13.35
N ARG A 103 10.96 -15.01 -13.67
CA ARG A 103 10.20 -14.65 -14.88
C ARG A 103 9.72 -13.20 -14.82
N ALA A 104 9.22 -12.75 -13.68
CA ALA A 104 8.75 -11.38 -13.50
C ALA A 104 9.87 -10.36 -13.65
N LEU A 105 11.03 -10.59 -13.00
CA LEU A 105 12.22 -9.73 -13.10
C LEU A 105 12.72 -9.64 -14.53
N ALA A 106 12.88 -10.78 -15.20
CA ALA A 106 13.36 -10.83 -16.59
C ALA A 106 12.40 -10.13 -17.55
N ALA A 107 11.10 -10.38 -17.43
CA ALA A 107 10.10 -9.80 -18.32
C ALA A 107 10.03 -8.27 -18.20
N VAL A 108 9.99 -7.73 -16.97
CA VAL A 108 9.90 -6.28 -16.79
C VAL A 108 11.19 -5.56 -17.20
N GLU A 109 12.36 -6.15 -16.94
CA GLU A 109 13.65 -5.61 -17.37
C GLU A 109 13.74 -5.57 -18.91
N GLU A 110 13.41 -6.68 -19.58
CA GLU A 110 13.42 -6.78 -21.05
C GLU A 110 12.48 -5.73 -21.67
N LYS A 111 11.22 -5.68 -21.21
CA LYS A 111 10.22 -4.77 -21.78
C LYS A 111 10.52 -3.30 -21.48
N ALA A 112 11.03 -2.98 -20.31
CA ALA A 112 11.45 -1.62 -19.98
C ALA A 112 12.61 -1.15 -20.86
N LYS A 113 13.57 -2.03 -21.16
CA LYS A 113 14.68 -1.73 -22.08
C LYS A 113 14.21 -1.59 -23.53
N GLU A 114 13.35 -2.48 -24.02
CA GLU A 114 12.77 -2.42 -25.37
C GLU A 114 12.00 -1.11 -25.60
N LEU A 115 11.27 -0.64 -24.60
CA LEU A 115 10.47 0.59 -24.66
C LEU A 115 11.28 1.87 -24.39
N GLY A 116 12.55 1.76 -23.99
CA GLY A 116 13.37 2.90 -23.62
C GLY A 116 12.98 3.55 -22.29
N TYR A 117 12.37 2.78 -21.36
CA TYR A 117 11.96 3.23 -20.03
C TYR A 117 12.91 2.79 -18.91
N TRP A 118 14.03 2.18 -19.29
CA TRP A 118 15.10 1.80 -18.36
C TRP A 118 16.07 2.95 -18.22
N GLU A 119 15.92 3.73 -17.15
CA GLU A 119 16.77 4.89 -16.89
C GLU A 119 18.18 4.48 -16.41
N SER A 120 19.19 5.21 -16.83
CA SER A 120 20.59 4.94 -16.46
C SER A 120 20.99 5.60 -15.13
N GLU A 121 20.33 6.69 -14.77
CA GLU A 121 20.56 7.43 -13.54
C GLU A 121 19.30 7.39 -12.68
N THR A 122 19.37 6.77 -11.51
CA THR A 122 18.21 6.52 -10.65
C THR A 122 18.50 6.81 -9.20
N TRP A 123 17.44 7.05 -8.44
CA TRP A 123 17.46 7.22 -6.99
C TRP A 123 17.12 5.89 -6.31
N GLY A 124 18.09 4.97 -6.32
CA GLY A 124 17.94 3.61 -5.80
C GLY A 124 17.61 2.58 -6.89
N PRO A 125 17.36 1.32 -6.49
CA PRO A 125 17.11 0.23 -7.44
C PRO A 125 15.88 0.48 -8.30
N ILE A 126 15.97 0.09 -9.58
CA ILE A 126 14.84 0.09 -10.52
C ILE A 126 13.92 -1.10 -10.24
N LEU A 127 14.49 -2.24 -9.89
CA LEU A 127 13.77 -3.47 -9.55
C LEU A 127 13.87 -3.76 -8.06
N GLU A 128 12.76 -4.14 -7.47
CA GLU A 128 12.67 -4.59 -6.08
C GLU A 128 11.94 -5.92 -6.00
N ASP A 129 12.57 -6.90 -5.37
CA ASP A 129 11.89 -8.10 -4.90
C ASP A 129 11.30 -7.82 -3.50
N ARG A 130 9.98 -7.87 -3.40
CA ARG A 130 9.22 -7.69 -2.15
C ARG A 130 8.64 -9.03 -1.68
N ASP A 131 9.26 -10.14 -2.07
CA ASP A 131 8.87 -11.53 -1.81
C ASP A 131 7.56 -11.94 -2.50
N SER A 132 6.45 -11.30 -2.21
CA SER A 132 5.13 -11.58 -2.79
C SER A 132 4.78 -10.68 -3.99
N GLN A 133 5.67 -9.75 -4.33
CA GLN A 133 5.51 -8.77 -5.40
C GLN A 133 6.88 -8.40 -5.98
N ILE A 134 6.97 -8.29 -7.31
CA ILE A 134 8.09 -7.65 -7.99
C ILE A 134 7.65 -6.25 -8.39
N THR A 135 8.45 -5.24 -8.06
CA THR A 135 8.15 -3.84 -8.39
C THR A 135 9.24 -3.27 -9.30
N PHE A 136 8.83 -2.73 -10.43
CA PHE A 136 9.64 -1.84 -11.26
C PHE A 136 9.37 -0.39 -10.86
N SER A 137 10.41 0.42 -10.72
CA SER A 137 10.32 1.86 -10.47
C SER A 137 11.31 2.59 -11.37
N ALA A 138 10.83 3.19 -12.44
CA ALA A 138 11.68 3.72 -13.52
C ALA A 138 12.82 4.64 -13.04
N LEU A 139 12.57 5.46 -12.01
CA LEU A 139 13.53 6.39 -11.43
C LEU A 139 14.09 5.93 -10.07
N GLY A 140 13.75 4.72 -9.62
CA GLY A 140 14.03 4.25 -8.26
C GLY A 140 13.07 4.83 -7.22
N GLN A 141 12.99 4.16 -6.06
CA GLN A 141 12.02 4.50 -5.01
C GLN A 141 12.28 5.86 -4.34
N ALA A 142 13.53 6.27 -4.22
CA ALA A 142 13.94 7.50 -3.54
C ALA A 142 13.91 8.75 -4.45
N ALA A 143 13.45 8.64 -5.70
CA ALA A 143 13.35 9.79 -6.60
C ALA A 143 12.40 10.87 -6.04
N PRO A 144 12.75 12.17 -6.12
CA PRO A 144 11.88 13.25 -5.69
C PRO A 144 10.52 13.24 -6.38
N VAL A 145 9.44 13.53 -5.63
CA VAL A 145 8.06 13.48 -6.14
C VAL A 145 7.88 14.30 -7.44
N PRO A 146 8.37 15.55 -7.55
CA PRO A 146 8.22 16.31 -8.80
C PRO A 146 8.90 15.65 -10.01
N VAL A 147 10.03 14.95 -9.79
CA VAL A 147 10.76 14.26 -10.86
C VAL A 147 9.99 13.01 -11.29
N LYS A 148 9.43 12.27 -10.35
CA LYS A 148 8.54 11.13 -10.65
C LYS A 148 7.33 11.55 -11.45
N GLN A 149 6.67 12.62 -11.04
CA GLN A 149 5.49 13.15 -11.74
C GLN A 149 5.84 13.62 -13.17
N ALA A 150 7.00 14.26 -13.34
CA ALA A 150 7.44 14.72 -14.65
C ALA A 150 7.84 13.58 -15.61
N TRP A 151 8.24 12.41 -15.09
CA TRP A 151 8.65 11.27 -15.92
C TRP A 151 7.49 10.70 -16.74
N ASP A 152 6.29 10.67 -16.19
CA ASP A 152 5.09 10.13 -16.84
C ASP A 152 3.84 10.92 -16.42
N LEU A 153 3.67 12.12 -16.98
CA LEU A 153 2.57 13.04 -16.67
C LEU A 153 1.18 12.46 -16.98
N THR A 154 1.08 11.63 -18.00
CA THR A 154 -0.19 11.08 -18.49
C THR A 154 -0.46 9.66 -18.00
N GLY A 155 0.54 8.99 -17.41
CA GLY A 155 0.48 7.57 -17.09
C GLY A 155 0.67 6.64 -18.30
N GLU A 156 0.94 7.19 -19.50
CA GLU A 156 1.06 6.43 -20.73
C GLU A 156 2.26 5.47 -20.72
N LYS A 157 3.43 5.93 -20.24
CA LYS A 157 4.65 5.10 -20.19
C LYS A 157 4.44 3.86 -19.31
N LYS A 158 3.94 4.05 -18.08
CA LYS A 158 3.72 2.92 -17.17
C LYS A 158 2.61 1.99 -17.66
N ASN A 159 1.55 2.52 -18.30
CA ASN A 159 0.49 1.69 -18.88
C ASN A 159 0.99 0.89 -20.07
N THR A 160 1.78 1.49 -20.95
CA THR A 160 2.43 0.78 -22.07
C THR A 160 3.36 -0.34 -21.57
N LEU A 161 4.17 -0.06 -20.54
CA LEU A 161 5.03 -1.08 -19.95
C LEU A 161 4.20 -2.20 -19.29
N ARG A 162 3.17 -1.84 -18.53
CA ARG A 162 2.25 -2.80 -17.90
C ARG A 162 1.66 -3.76 -18.91
N GLU A 163 1.16 -3.24 -20.04
CA GLU A 163 0.58 -4.05 -21.12
C GLU A 163 1.59 -4.97 -21.79
N ALA A 164 2.79 -4.46 -22.07
CA ALA A 164 3.87 -5.24 -22.67
C ALA A 164 4.33 -6.39 -21.73
N VAL A 165 4.46 -6.14 -20.44
CA VAL A 165 4.83 -7.15 -19.44
C VAL A 165 3.68 -8.15 -19.23
N GLN A 166 2.43 -7.70 -19.15
CA GLN A 166 1.27 -8.58 -18.99
C GLN A 166 1.13 -9.56 -20.14
N ALA A 167 1.46 -9.14 -21.36
CA ALA A 167 1.37 -10.01 -22.55
C ALA A 167 2.31 -11.23 -22.46
N VAL A 168 3.43 -11.12 -21.77
CA VAL A 168 4.44 -12.21 -21.63
C VAL A 168 4.34 -12.96 -20.30
N LEU A 169 3.52 -12.46 -19.36
CA LEU A 169 3.24 -13.07 -18.04
C LEU A 169 1.73 -13.34 -17.88
N PRO A 170 1.14 -14.24 -18.67
CA PRO A 170 -0.31 -14.43 -18.65
C PRO A 170 -0.85 -15.07 -17.36
N ASP A 171 -0.01 -15.69 -16.55
CA ASP A 171 -0.33 -16.33 -15.28
C ASP A 171 -0.17 -15.42 -14.07
N LEU A 172 0.51 -14.29 -14.23
CA LEU A 172 0.64 -13.26 -13.21
C LEU A 172 -0.25 -12.04 -13.52
N GLU A 173 -0.36 -11.15 -12.56
CA GLU A 173 -1.06 -9.88 -12.67
C GLU A 173 -0.04 -8.75 -12.73
N VAL A 174 -0.21 -7.83 -13.68
CA VAL A 174 0.66 -6.66 -13.83
C VAL A 174 -0.20 -5.40 -13.68
N ARG A 175 0.10 -4.58 -12.69
CA ARG A 175 -0.65 -3.36 -12.38
C ARG A 175 0.24 -2.13 -12.40
N SER A 176 -0.33 -0.99 -12.76
CA SER A 176 0.32 0.30 -12.55
C SER A 176 0.27 0.64 -11.06
N GLY A 177 1.43 0.92 -10.47
CA GLY A 177 1.56 1.38 -9.10
C GLY A 177 1.52 2.91 -9.01
N GLY A 178 2.41 3.51 -8.20
CA GLY A 178 2.56 4.97 -8.08
C GLY A 178 2.93 5.67 -9.39
N SER A 179 3.52 6.87 -9.30
CA SER A 179 3.78 7.72 -10.47
C SER A 179 4.66 7.07 -11.56
N THR A 180 5.61 6.20 -11.16
CA THR A 180 6.61 5.61 -12.09
C THR A 180 6.73 4.09 -11.93
N SER A 181 5.78 3.44 -11.24
CA SER A 181 5.92 2.05 -10.85
C SER A 181 4.97 1.12 -11.58
N VAL A 182 5.44 -0.11 -11.81
CA VAL A 182 4.65 -1.26 -12.26
C VAL A 182 4.91 -2.40 -11.28
N ASP A 183 3.82 -2.99 -10.78
CA ASP A 183 3.83 -4.07 -9.80
C ASP A 183 3.38 -5.37 -10.44
N ILE A 184 4.08 -6.46 -10.16
CA ILE A 184 3.80 -7.81 -10.66
C ILE A 184 3.52 -8.71 -9.44
N THR A 185 2.34 -9.32 -9.41
CA THR A 185 1.87 -10.20 -8.33
C THR A 185 1.22 -11.45 -8.91
N ARG A 186 0.80 -12.36 -8.05
CA ARG A 186 -0.20 -13.37 -8.45
C ARG A 186 -1.52 -12.70 -8.79
N LYS A 187 -2.32 -13.36 -9.62
CA LYS A 187 -3.65 -12.86 -10.02
C LYS A 187 -4.56 -12.67 -8.82
N GLY A 188 -5.38 -11.63 -8.90
CA GLY A 188 -6.38 -11.32 -7.89
C GLY A 188 -5.81 -10.61 -6.64
N ILE A 189 -4.53 -10.23 -6.65
CA ILE A 189 -3.92 -9.47 -5.54
C ILE A 189 -4.14 -7.98 -5.78
N ASP A 190 -4.95 -7.38 -4.91
CA ASP A 190 -5.20 -5.94 -4.80
C ASP A 190 -5.68 -5.61 -3.38
N LYS A 191 -6.06 -4.38 -3.12
CA LYS A 191 -6.52 -4.01 -1.77
C LYS A 191 -7.85 -4.67 -1.37
N ALA A 192 -8.71 -5.07 -2.32
CA ALA A 192 -9.91 -5.85 -2.01
C ALA A 192 -9.55 -7.26 -1.51
N TYR A 193 -8.52 -7.88 -2.10
CA TYR A 193 -7.96 -9.12 -1.58
C TYR A 193 -7.53 -8.97 -0.11
N GLY A 194 -6.77 -7.90 0.21
CA GLY A 194 -6.35 -7.63 1.58
C GLY A 194 -7.52 -7.40 2.53
N MET A 195 -8.56 -6.68 2.11
CA MET A 195 -9.77 -6.46 2.93
C MET A 195 -10.53 -7.77 3.22
N ASN A 196 -10.59 -8.70 2.24
CA ASN A 196 -11.14 -10.03 2.47
C ASN A 196 -10.31 -10.83 3.48
N LYS A 197 -8.98 -10.82 3.33
CA LYS A 197 -8.07 -11.42 4.32
C LYS A 197 -8.23 -10.82 5.71
N LEU A 198 -8.42 -9.51 5.80
CA LEU A 198 -8.64 -8.82 7.07
C LEU A 198 -9.94 -9.29 7.74
N THR A 199 -11.01 -9.49 6.98
CA THR A 199 -12.26 -10.08 7.48
C THR A 199 -12.04 -11.51 8.00
N GLU A 200 -11.31 -12.35 7.25
CA GLU A 200 -10.99 -13.73 7.67
C GLU A 200 -10.18 -13.76 8.99
N LEU A 201 -9.22 -12.85 9.14
CA LEU A 201 -8.32 -12.79 10.30
C LEU A 201 -8.97 -12.21 11.55
N THR A 202 -9.84 -11.21 11.39
CA THR A 202 -10.43 -10.48 12.52
C THR A 202 -11.84 -10.95 12.88
N GLY A 203 -12.53 -11.60 11.96
CA GLY A 203 -13.96 -11.92 12.08
C GLY A 203 -14.87 -10.68 12.04
N ILE A 204 -14.33 -9.49 11.71
CA ILE A 204 -15.10 -8.27 11.53
C ILE A 204 -15.63 -8.26 10.09
N PRO A 205 -16.95 -8.15 9.87
CA PRO A 205 -17.50 -8.11 8.51
C PRO A 205 -17.24 -6.76 7.85
N LEU A 206 -17.24 -6.75 6.50
CA LEU A 206 -16.91 -5.56 5.71
C LEU A 206 -17.85 -4.37 5.94
N ASP A 207 -19.10 -4.61 6.27
CA ASP A 207 -20.11 -3.59 6.57
C ASP A 207 -19.93 -2.93 7.95
N GLU A 208 -19.02 -3.45 8.77
CA GLU A 208 -18.59 -2.84 10.04
C GLU A 208 -17.20 -2.19 9.91
N MET A 209 -16.67 -2.08 8.69
CA MET A 209 -15.40 -1.45 8.36
C MET A 209 -15.60 -0.16 7.56
N ILE A 210 -14.68 0.79 7.71
CA ILE A 210 -14.53 1.95 6.82
C ILE A 210 -13.11 1.92 6.24
N PHE A 211 -13.01 2.19 4.94
CA PHE A 211 -11.73 2.35 4.26
C PHE A 211 -11.49 3.83 3.91
N VAL A 212 -10.30 4.34 4.22
CA VAL A 212 -9.86 5.69 3.86
C VAL A 212 -8.73 5.59 2.85
N GLY A 213 -8.86 6.28 1.71
CA GLY A 213 -7.86 6.26 0.65
C GLY A 213 -7.94 7.46 -0.28
N ASP A 214 -6.85 7.74 -1.00
CA ASP A 214 -6.72 8.87 -1.93
C ASP A 214 -7.11 8.51 -3.37
N ARG A 215 -7.06 7.22 -3.74
CA ARG A 215 -7.28 6.74 -5.10
C ARG A 215 -8.52 5.83 -5.23
N LEU A 216 -9.67 6.37 -4.81
CA LEU A 216 -10.99 5.72 -4.93
C LEU A 216 -11.68 5.96 -6.30
N ASP A 217 -10.99 6.56 -7.25
CA ASP A 217 -11.39 6.68 -8.65
C ASP A 217 -11.26 5.33 -9.39
N PRO A 218 -11.97 5.10 -10.52
CA PRO A 218 -11.97 3.80 -11.22
C PRO A 218 -10.57 3.30 -11.65
N ASP A 219 -9.61 4.20 -11.85
CA ASP A 219 -8.23 3.87 -12.22
C ASP A 219 -7.29 3.80 -11.01
N GLY A 220 -7.83 4.01 -9.80
CA GLY A 220 -7.09 4.04 -8.55
C GLY A 220 -6.87 2.66 -7.94
N ASN A 221 -5.79 2.52 -7.18
CA ASN A 221 -5.45 1.28 -6.47
C ASN A 221 -6.34 1.00 -5.25
N ASP A 222 -7.15 1.98 -4.79
CA ASP A 222 -8.15 1.85 -3.72
C ASP A 222 -9.53 1.50 -4.25
N TYR A 223 -9.77 1.71 -5.55
CA TYR A 223 -11.06 1.43 -6.18
C TYR A 223 -11.57 0.00 -5.96
N PRO A 224 -10.75 -1.04 -5.99
CA PRO A 224 -11.20 -2.40 -5.71
C PRO A 224 -11.91 -2.54 -4.35
N VAL A 225 -11.48 -1.81 -3.31
CA VAL A 225 -12.16 -1.81 -2.00
C VAL A 225 -13.55 -1.18 -2.10
N LYS A 226 -13.65 -0.05 -2.79
CA LYS A 226 -14.93 0.61 -3.04
C LYS A 226 -15.87 -0.27 -3.88
N ALA A 227 -15.34 -0.93 -4.90
CA ALA A 227 -16.10 -1.79 -5.80
C ALA A 227 -16.70 -3.02 -5.09
N MET A 228 -16.08 -3.50 -3.98
CA MET A 228 -16.64 -4.59 -3.19
C MET A 228 -17.73 -4.15 -2.19
N GLY A 229 -18.06 -2.85 -2.14
CA GLY A 229 -19.16 -2.31 -1.33
C GLY A 229 -18.77 -1.90 0.10
N VAL A 230 -17.49 -1.83 0.41
CA VAL A 230 -17.01 -1.26 1.69
C VAL A 230 -17.32 0.24 1.73
N GLU A 231 -17.75 0.75 2.86
CA GLU A 231 -17.88 2.18 3.07
C GLU A 231 -16.51 2.85 2.98
N CYS A 232 -16.38 3.83 2.06
CA CYS A 232 -15.11 4.47 1.78
C CYS A 232 -15.17 5.98 2.00
N PHE A 233 -14.10 6.55 2.54
CA PHE A 233 -13.89 7.98 2.66
C PHE A 233 -12.71 8.41 1.79
N ALA A 234 -12.98 9.27 0.80
CA ALA A 234 -11.95 9.79 -0.10
C ALA A 234 -11.23 10.98 0.53
N VAL A 235 -9.91 11.00 0.36
CA VAL A 235 -9.04 12.10 0.83
C VAL A 235 -8.11 12.55 -0.30
N GLU A 236 -7.61 13.78 -0.22
CA GLU A 236 -6.56 14.29 -1.11
C GLU A 236 -5.18 14.26 -0.44
N GLY A 237 -5.12 13.88 0.84
CA GLY A 237 -3.90 13.76 1.63
C GLY A 237 -4.18 13.61 3.11
N TRP A 238 -3.11 13.46 3.90
CA TRP A 238 -3.21 13.19 5.33
C TRP A 238 -3.93 14.28 6.15
N HIS A 239 -3.96 15.52 5.66
CA HIS A 239 -4.70 16.60 6.32
C HIS A 239 -6.21 16.34 6.34
N ASP A 240 -6.75 15.80 5.24
CA ASP A 240 -8.17 15.43 5.16
C ASP A 240 -8.45 14.23 6.06
N THR A 241 -7.53 13.25 6.09
CA THR A 241 -7.60 12.13 7.03
C THR A 241 -7.62 12.63 8.47
N ALA A 242 -6.73 13.55 8.83
CA ALA A 242 -6.70 14.13 10.17
C ALA A 242 -8.00 14.90 10.51
N ALA A 243 -8.56 15.64 9.56
CA ALA A 243 -9.85 16.32 9.73
C ALA A 243 -11.00 15.31 9.91
N TYR A 244 -11.00 14.23 9.12
CA TYR A 244 -11.97 13.14 9.24
C TYR A 244 -11.91 12.47 10.61
N LEU A 245 -10.73 12.13 11.10
CA LEU A 245 -10.57 11.51 12.43
C LEU A 245 -11.06 12.44 13.55
N ARG A 246 -10.77 13.74 13.47
CA ARG A 246 -11.27 14.74 14.44
C ARG A 246 -12.79 14.84 14.46
N SER A 247 -13.48 14.51 13.37
CA SER A 247 -14.96 14.52 13.33
C SER A 247 -15.58 13.48 14.27
N TYR A 248 -14.81 12.45 14.66
CA TYR A 248 -15.21 11.45 15.67
C TYR A 248 -14.91 11.89 17.11
N GLY A 249 -14.25 13.05 17.30
CA GLY A 249 -13.89 13.57 18.63
C GLY A 249 -12.53 13.11 19.15
N LEU A 250 -11.65 12.62 18.26
CA LEU A 250 -10.28 12.18 18.55
C LEU A 250 -9.31 13.34 18.75
#